data_5a9a3c25c656db480acfd22c341f8b3e
#
_entry.id   5a9a3c25c656db480acfd22c341f8b3e
#
_cell.length_a   1.000
_cell.length_b   1.000
_cell.length_c   1.000
_cell.angle_alpha   90.00
_cell.angle_beta   90.00
_cell.angle_gamma   90.00
#
_symmetry.space_group_name_H-M   'P 1'
#
loop_
_entity.id
_entity.type
_entity.pdbx_description
1 polymer ?
#
loop_
_entity_poly.entity_id
_entity_poly.type
_entity_poly.pdbx_seq_one_letter_code
_entity_poly.pdbx_strand_id
1 'polypeptide(L)'
;MNTLHRKYITIFILLLNLHLHGEVFDGYTLFTPMGAQQDGATTYLINNDHEVIMSWSHEKGPASMPYLIAGDEPGWEHTQLIYPHRVENPTMEAGGVGGGIQAQSWNGEILWEYTYSDEDYQHHHDVEPLPNGNILIIVWEKKTAQEAYDMGRETISNPLNQMWSTAILELSPQSGTIEWEWHIWDHLIQDVNSELPNYGIISEHPELFDINCGSVGNDAGGPQGANGDWMHINAINYNPILDQIIISSRLQNEIYVIDHSTTMEEASSHSGGNSGEGGDFLYRWGNPENYDRGSDVDKILGWQHGVNWIDWNYPGGGNIIIYNNVHFEDEENHAAVIEIKPPMDENGNYILLDDLPYGPQELEWIYSGDIETPLQGGAFRLPNGNTIITQTHTSKMLEVDMDGNE
;
A
#
# COMPACT_ATOMS: atom_id res chain seq x y z
N MET A 1 45.27 56.88 -44.95
CA MET A 1 45.17 56.38 -43.60
C MET A 1 43.68 56.30 -43.27
N ASN A 2 43.08 55.11 -43.48
CA ASN A 2 41.67 54.93 -43.21
C ASN A 2 41.55 54.07 -41.96
N THR A 3 41.03 54.62 -40.89
CA THR A 3 40.73 53.95 -39.63
C THR A 3 39.34 53.39 -39.70
N LEU A 4 39.24 52.02 -39.76
CA LEU A 4 37.98 51.27 -39.64
C LEU A 4 37.57 51.25 -38.17
N HIS A 5 36.43 51.88 -37.85
CA HIS A 5 35.75 51.67 -36.56
C HIS A 5 34.93 50.33 -36.60
N ARG A 6 35.36 49.32 -35.85
CA ARG A 6 34.55 48.15 -35.55
C ARG A 6 33.52 48.51 -34.48
N LYS A 7 32.25 48.49 -34.85
CA LYS A 7 31.14 48.53 -33.91
C LYS A 7 30.91 47.10 -33.38
N TYR A 8 31.08 46.92 -32.09
CA TYR A 8 30.66 45.69 -31.40
C TYR A 8 29.16 45.81 -31.10
N ILE A 9 28.35 44.91 -31.67
CA ILE A 9 26.94 44.72 -31.29
C ILE A 9 26.95 43.72 -30.17
N THR A 10 26.67 44.15 -28.95
CA THR A 10 26.42 43.29 -27.80
C THR A 10 24.98 42.84 -27.87
N ILE A 11 24.75 41.56 -28.24
CA ILE A 11 23.44 40.94 -28.18
C ILE A 11 23.20 40.52 -26.72
N PHE A 12 22.30 41.20 -26.04
CA PHE A 12 21.75 40.74 -24.76
C PHE A 12 20.73 39.64 -25.06
N ILE A 13 21.09 38.40 -24.83
CA ILE A 13 20.12 37.29 -24.79
C ILE A 13 19.43 37.38 -23.44
N LEU A 14 18.21 37.90 -23.43
CA LEU A 14 17.31 37.80 -22.30
C LEU A 14 16.83 36.33 -22.24
N LEU A 15 17.41 35.51 -21.38
CA LEU A 15 16.85 34.23 -21.02
C LEU A 15 15.58 34.51 -20.20
N LEU A 16 14.43 34.50 -20.87
CA LEU A 16 13.17 34.32 -20.20
C LEU A 16 13.20 32.89 -19.64
N ASN A 17 13.35 32.75 -18.35
CA ASN A 17 12.93 31.57 -17.65
C ASN A 17 11.40 31.53 -17.73
N LEU A 18 10.86 30.91 -18.77
CA LEU A 18 9.51 30.42 -18.78
C LEU A 18 9.54 29.28 -17.74
N HIS A 19 9.04 29.53 -16.54
CA HIS A 19 8.56 28.48 -15.67
C HIS A 19 7.37 27.88 -16.43
N LEU A 20 7.61 26.81 -17.14
CA LEU A 20 6.56 25.92 -17.58
C LEU A 20 6.04 25.28 -16.27
N HIS A 21 4.97 25.81 -15.71
CA HIS A 21 4.17 25.05 -14.77
C HIS A 21 3.79 23.77 -15.50
N GLY A 22 3.97 22.61 -14.88
CA GLY A 22 3.55 21.34 -15.45
C GLY A 22 2.06 21.44 -15.84
N GLU A 23 1.72 20.99 -17.04
CA GLU A 23 0.29 20.91 -17.40
C GLU A 23 -0.35 19.84 -16.54
N VAL A 24 -1.50 20.16 -15.94
CA VAL A 24 -2.33 19.20 -15.22
C VAL A 24 -2.68 18.04 -16.16
N PHE A 25 -2.61 16.82 -15.67
CA PHE A 25 -2.98 15.64 -16.45
C PHE A 25 -4.45 15.74 -16.90
N ASP A 26 -4.69 15.59 -18.19
CA ASP A 26 -6.04 15.60 -18.77
C ASP A 26 -6.70 14.24 -18.53
N GLY A 27 -7.48 14.15 -17.46
CA GLY A 27 -8.06 12.89 -17.01
C GLY A 27 -9.28 13.05 -16.12
N TYR A 28 -9.54 12.00 -15.35
CA TYR A 28 -10.67 11.95 -14.42
C TYR A 28 -10.18 11.51 -13.04
N THR A 29 -10.81 12.05 -12.00
CA THR A 29 -10.54 11.68 -10.62
C THR A 29 -11.73 10.92 -10.03
N LEU A 30 -11.47 9.68 -9.56
CA LEU A 30 -12.42 8.83 -8.87
C LEU A 30 -12.17 8.91 -7.37
N PHE A 31 -13.20 9.19 -6.56
CA PHE A 31 -13.06 9.22 -5.11
C PHE A 31 -14.39 9.01 -4.39
N THR A 32 -14.30 8.53 -3.14
CA THR A 32 -15.42 8.47 -2.22
C THR A 32 -15.09 9.32 -0.99
N PRO A 33 -15.81 10.43 -0.73
CA PRO A 33 -15.60 11.19 0.49
C PRO A 33 -15.89 10.34 1.73
N MET A 34 -14.93 10.25 2.64
CA MET A 34 -15.11 9.59 3.93
C MET A 34 -15.73 10.59 4.90
N GLY A 35 -17.06 10.59 5.02
CA GLY A 35 -17.77 11.39 6.00
C GLY A 35 -17.93 10.65 7.34
N ALA A 36 -18.41 11.35 8.37
CA ALA A 36 -18.76 10.76 9.68
C ALA A 36 -19.96 9.79 9.64
N GLN A 37 -20.43 9.43 8.45
CA GLN A 37 -21.64 8.66 8.26
C GLN A 37 -21.30 7.18 8.10
N GLN A 38 -21.82 6.38 9.00
CA GLN A 38 -21.80 4.92 8.90
C GLN A 38 -22.82 4.43 7.84
N ASP A 39 -23.82 5.24 7.52
CA ASP A 39 -24.96 4.91 6.70
C ASP A 39 -24.88 5.61 5.35
N GLY A 40 -24.27 4.92 4.37
CA GLY A 40 -24.25 5.34 2.99
C GLY A 40 -23.07 6.27 2.63
N ALA A 41 -22.74 6.24 1.36
CA ALA A 41 -21.71 7.08 0.76
C ALA A 41 -22.05 7.33 -0.73
N THR A 42 -21.32 8.21 -1.36
CA THR A 42 -21.38 8.41 -2.81
C THR A 42 -19.97 8.48 -3.38
N THR A 43 -19.68 7.62 -4.35
CA THR A 43 -18.48 7.70 -5.17
C THR A 43 -18.70 8.65 -6.33
N TYR A 44 -17.73 9.48 -6.61
CA TYR A 44 -17.77 10.45 -7.70
C TYR A 44 -16.64 10.21 -8.68
N LEU A 45 -16.94 10.37 -9.96
CA LEU A 45 -15.99 10.54 -11.04
C LEU A 45 -16.12 11.96 -11.57
N ILE A 46 -15.07 12.76 -11.48
CA ILE A 46 -15.05 14.15 -11.93
C ILE A 46 -13.98 14.38 -12.99
N ASN A 47 -14.18 15.40 -13.84
CA ASN A 47 -13.15 15.91 -14.74
C ASN A 47 -12.34 17.05 -14.09
N ASN A 48 -11.37 17.61 -14.84
CA ASN A 48 -10.53 18.71 -14.37
C ASN A 48 -11.27 20.05 -14.15
N ASP A 49 -12.47 20.19 -14.73
CA ASP A 49 -13.35 21.34 -14.48
C ASP A 49 -14.23 21.14 -13.23
N HIS A 50 -14.01 20.04 -12.48
CA HIS A 50 -14.78 19.61 -11.31
C HIS A 50 -16.25 19.29 -11.63
N GLU A 51 -16.56 19.00 -12.89
CA GLU A 51 -17.89 18.54 -13.27
C GLU A 51 -18.02 17.05 -12.95
N VAL A 52 -19.14 16.68 -12.33
CA VAL A 52 -19.46 15.29 -12.05
C VAL A 52 -19.87 14.59 -13.34
N ILE A 53 -19.05 13.66 -13.79
CA ILE A 53 -19.29 12.83 -14.97
C ILE A 53 -20.21 11.66 -14.61
N MET A 54 -19.97 11.05 -13.44
CA MET A 54 -20.76 9.95 -12.90
C MET A 54 -20.73 9.94 -11.38
N SER A 55 -21.77 9.38 -10.77
CA SER A 55 -21.79 9.11 -9.34
C SER A 55 -22.54 7.83 -9.02
N TRP A 56 -22.06 7.10 -8.01
CA TRP A 56 -22.66 5.86 -7.51
C TRP A 56 -23.02 6.05 -6.05
N SER A 57 -24.28 5.76 -5.70
CA SER A 57 -24.74 5.78 -4.32
C SER A 57 -24.60 4.41 -3.67
N HIS A 58 -24.14 4.38 -2.42
CA HIS A 58 -23.92 3.18 -1.65
C HIS A 58 -24.72 3.23 -0.35
N GLU A 59 -25.28 2.09 0.07
CA GLU A 59 -25.99 1.97 1.35
C GLU A 59 -25.02 1.86 2.54
N LYS A 60 -23.81 1.36 2.29
CA LYS A 60 -22.78 1.13 3.31
C LYS A 60 -21.63 2.11 3.17
N GLY A 61 -21.02 2.48 4.28
CA GLY A 61 -19.85 3.37 4.29
C GLY A 61 -18.60 2.74 3.69
N PRO A 62 -17.66 3.53 3.13
CA PRO A 62 -16.45 3.01 2.50
C PRO A 62 -15.51 2.39 3.53
N ALA A 63 -14.82 1.34 3.15
CA ALA A 63 -13.68 0.77 3.87
C ALA A 63 -12.36 1.32 3.34
N SER A 64 -12.26 1.50 2.02
CA SER A 64 -11.08 1.94 1.28
C SER A 64 -11.48 2.78 0.06
N MET A 65 -10.52 3.06 -0.81
CA MET A 65 -10.78 3.74 -2.08
C MET A 65 -11.53 2.83 -3.05
N PRO A 66 -12.34 3.39 -3.95
CA PRO A 66 -13.00 2.66 -5.02
C PRO A 66 -12.05 2.46 -6.22
N TYR A 67 -12.32 1.43 -7.01
CA TYR A 67 -11.61 1.16 -8.27
C TYR A 67 -12.59 1.17 -9.45
N LEU A 68 -12.21 1.77 -10.56
CA LEU A 68 -12.98 1.72 -11.80
C LEU A 68 -12.26 0.82 -12.80
N ILE A 69 -12.84 -0.32 -13.10
CA ILE A 69 -12.25 -1.34 -13.98
C ILE A 69 -12.90 -1.23 -15.35
N ALA A 70 -12.07 -1.09 -16.40
CA ALA A 70 -12.54 -1.16 -17.76
C ALA A 70 -13.04 -2.58 -18.09
N GLY A 71 -14.15 -2.67 -18.83
CA GLY A 71 -14.60 -3.94 -19.37
C GLY A 71 -13.84 -4.33 -20.64
N ASP A 72 -14.17 -5.51 -21.17
CA ASP A 72 -13.52 -6.06 -22.37
C ASP A 72 -13.81 -5.25 -23.65
N GLU A 73 -14.91 -4.49 -23.66
CA GLU A 73 -15.30 -3.65 -24.78
C GLU A 73 -15.07 -2.15 -24.46
N PRO A 74 -14.70 -1.32 -25.44
CA PRO A 74 -14.55 0.11 -25.25
C PRO A 74 -15.86 0.78 -24.89
N GLY A 75 -15.82 1.69 -23.91
CA GLY A 75 -16.97 2.54 -23.51
C GLY A 75 -17.21 2.50 -22.02
N TRP A 76 -17.66 3.62 -21.48
CA TRP A 76 -17.96 3.75 -20.05
C TRP A 76 -19.03 2.77 -19.57
N GLU A 77 -19.98 2.42 -20.43
CA GLU A 77 -21.06 1.46 -20.14
C GLU A 77 -20.56 0.05 -19.82
N HIS A 78 -19.33 -0.26 -20.16
CA HIS A 78 -18.69 -1.55 -19.90
C HIS A 78 -17.79 -1.52 -18.66
N THR A 79 -17.65 -0.37 -17.99
CA THR A 79 -16.85 -0.26 -16.77
C THR A 79 -17.61 -0.79 -15.55
N GLN A 80 -16.83 -1.26 -14.56
CA GLN A 80 -17.34 -1.68 -13.27
C GLN A 80 -16.65 -0.90 -12.16
N LEU A 81 -17.45 -0.43 -11.21
CA LEU A 81 -16.95 0.14 -9.97
C LEU A 81 -16.79 -0.96 -8.92
N ILE A 82 -15.60 -1.17 -8.42
CA ILE A 82 -15.33 -2.00 -7.23
C ILE A 82 -15.34 -1.08 -6.02
N TYR A 83 -16.15 -1.40 -5.04
CA TYR A 83 -16.38 -0.59 -3.86
C TYR A 83 -16.20 -1.43 -2.59
N PRO A 84 -15.05 -1.33 -1.92
CA PRO A 84 -14.84 -1.90 -0.60
C PRO A 84 -15.69 -1.15 0.44
N HIS A 85 -16.43 -1.87 1.26
CA HIS A 85 -17.33 -1.25 2.23
C HIS A 85 -17.27 -1.92 3.61
N ARG A 86 -17.78 -1.21 4.62
CA ARG A 86 -17.90 -1.73 5.97
C ARG A 86 -19.09 -2.66 6.09
N VAL A 87 -18.93 -3.71 6.90
CA VAL A 87 -20.03 -4.55 7.36
C VAL A 87 -20.60 -4.02 8.67
N GLU A 88 -21.83 -4.42 8.98
CA GLU A 88 -22.45 -4.15 10.27
C GLU A 88 -21.91 -5.13 11.33
N ASN A 89 -21.53 -4.62 12.49
CA ASN A 89 -21.10 -5.40 13.67
C ASN A 89 -19.96 -6.42 13.39
N PRO A 90 -18.82 -5.96 12.88
CA PRO A 90 -17.65 -6.83 12.66
C PRO A 90 -17.20 -7.44 14.01
N THR A 91 -16.71 -8.67 13.99
CA THR A 91 -16.17 -9.35 15.19
C THR A 91 -14.76 -8.88 15.54
N MET A 92 -13.99 -8.46 14.53
CA MET A 92 -12.69 -7.83 14.67
C MET A 92 -12.80 -6.37 14.20
N GLU A 93 -12.63 -5.43 15.11
CA GLU A 93 -12.80 -3.99 14.84
C GLU A 93 -11.54 -3.21 15.23
N ALA A 94 -10.88 -2.63 14.24
CA ALA A 94 -9.77 -1.69 14.39
C ALA A 94 -9.84 -0.64 13.28
N GLY A 95 -8.85 0.24 13.20
CA GLY A 95 -8.72 1.16 12.06
C GLY A 95 -8.76 0.42 10.74
N GLY A 96 -9.50 0.94 9.75
CA GLY A 96 -9.59 0.33 8.43
C GLY A 96 -10.51 -0.88 8.30
N VAL A 97 -11.30 -1.23 9.33
CA VAL A 97 -12.26 -2.33 9.24
C VAL A 97 -13.18 -2.17 8.03
N GLY A 98 -13.30 -3.24 7.24
CA GLY A 98 -14.13 -3.34 6.05
C GLY A 98 -15.14 -4.48 6.18
N GLY A 99 -14.88 -5.56 5.49
CA GLY A 99 -15.63 -6.83 5.52
C GLY A 99 -16.43 -7.12 4.27
N GLY A 100 -16.77 -6.11 3.47
CA GLY A 100 -17.53 -6.30 2.25
C GLY A 100 -16.88 -5.65 1.03
N ILE A 101 -17.18 -6.22 -0.14
CA ILE A 101 -16.77 -5.71 -1.45
C ILE A 101 -17.99 -5.81 -2.37
N GLN A 102 -18.30 -4.76 -3.09
CA GLN A 102 -19.39 -4.70 -4.03
C GLN A 102 -18.90 -4.25 -5.39
N ALA A 103 -19.39 -4.89 -6.46
CA ALA A 103 -19.22 -4.37 -7.80
C ALA A 103 -20.53 -3.76 -8.31
N GLN A 104 -20.44 -2.60 -8.93
CA GLN A 104 -21.56 -1.93 -9.58
C GLN A 104 -21.26 -1.68 -11.05
N SER A 105 -22.27 -1.80 -11.89
CA SER A 105 -22.18 -1.37 -13.28
C SER A 105 -22.04 0.15 -13.40
N TRP A 106 -21.73 0.64 -14.60
CA TRP A 106 -21.74 2.07 -14.88
C TRP A 106 -23.03 2.76 -14.44
N ASN A 107 -24.18 2.09 -14.59
CA ASN A 107 -25.48 2.65 -14.23
C ASN A 107 -25.86 2.46 -12.74
N GLY A 108 -24.96 1.93 -11.92
CA GLY A 108 -25.18 1.73 -10.48
C GLY A 108 -25.94 0.45 -10.11
N GLU A 109 -26.14 -0.49 -11.06
CA GLU A 109 -26.71 -1.80 -10.73
C GLU A 109 -25.66 -2.66 -10.02
N ILE A 110 -26.02 -3.29 -8.91
CA ILE A 110 -25.15 -4.23 -8.21
C ILE A 110 -24.96 -5.48 -9.07
N LEU A 111 -23.73 -5.75 -9.47
CA LEU A 111 -23.36 -6.91 -10.27
C LEU A 111 -23.08 -8.13 -9.38
N TRP A 112 -22.37 -7.91 -8.29
CA TRP A 112 -22.10 -8.90 -7.23
C TRP A 112 -21.72 -8.18 -5.93
N GLU A 113 -21.85 -8.91 -4.83
CA GLU A 113 -21.42 -8.50 -3.51
C GLU A 113 -20.81 -9.70 -2.80
N TYR A 114 -19.72 -9.47 -2.09
CA TYR A 114 -19.04 -10.50 -1.31
C TYR A 114 -18.76 -9.97 0.11
N THR A 115 -18.88 -10.87 1.10
CA THR A 115 -18.58 -10.54 2.49
C THR A 115 -17.55 -11.54 3.02
N TYR A 116 -16.44 -11.01 3.55
CA TYR A 116 -15.43 -11.77 4.25
C TYR A 116 -15.24 -11.19 5.66
N SER A 117 -16.09 -11.62 6.55
CA SER A 117 -16.19 -11.13 7.93
C SER A 117 -16.93 -12.18 8.74
N ASP A 118 -16.23 -12.90 9.61
CA ASP A 118 -16.77 -13.90 10.51
C ASP A 118 -16.05 -13.88 11.87
N GLU A 119 -16.11 -14.97 12.64
CA GLU A 119 -15.48 -15.04 13.96
C GLU A 119 -13.96 -15.13 13.91
N ASP A 120 -13.38 -15.63 12.81
CA ASP A 120 -11.96 -15.95 12.66
C ASP A 120 -11.24 -15.07 11.65
N TYR A 121 -11.99 -14.48 10.69
CA TYR A 121 -11.45 -13.67 9.59
C TYR A 121 -12.20 -12.36 9.40
N GLN A 122 -11.48 -11.30 9.05
CA GLN A 122 -12.07 -10.00 8.77
C GLN A 122 -11.30 -9.27 7.67
N HIS A 123 -11.95 -9.05 6.51
CA HIS A 123 -11.41 -8.14 5.50
C HIS A 123 -11.29 -6.74 6.08
N HIS A 124 -10.16 -6.08 5.80
CA HIS A 124 -9.90 -4.71 6.23
C HIS A 124 -9.07 -3.93 5.20
N HIS A 125 -9.12 -2.61 5.30
CA HIS A 125 -8.39 -1.67 4.46
C HIS A 125 -8.63 -1.94 2.97
N ASP A 126 -7.59 -2.21 2.23
CA ASP A 126 -7.51 -2.11 0.79
C ASP A 126 -7.83 -3.43 0.06
N VAL A 127 -8.12 -3.31 -1.23
CA VAL A 127 -8.27 -4.43 -2.16
C VAL A 127 -7.50 -4.09 -3.44
N GLU A 128 -7.08 -5.11 -4.19
CA GLU A 128 -6.43 -4.91 -5.49
C GLU A 128 -7.08 -5.77 -6.56
N PRO A 129 -7.75 -5.16 -7.54
CA PRO A 129 -8.31 -5.88 -8.68
C PRO A 129 -7.21 -6.40 -9.61
N LEU A 130 -7.29 -7.69 -9.94
CA LEU A 130 -6.32 -8.37 -10.79
C LEU A 130 -6.76 -8.39 -12.29
N PRO A 131 -5.80 -8.50 -13.22
CA PRO A 131 -6.08 -8.58 -14.66
C PRO A 131 -6.94 -9.80 -15.06
N ASN A 132 -6.95 -10.87 -14.26
CA ASN A 132 -7.78 -12.06 -14.49
C ASN A 132 -9.24 -11.89 -14.03
N GLY A 133 -9.58 -10.72 -13.44
CA GLY A 133 -10.90 -10.41 -12.89
C GLY A 133 -11.12 -10.84 -11.45
N ASN A 134 -10.13 -11.46 -10.82
CA ASN A 134 -10.12 -11.75 -9.38
C ASN A 134 -9.71 -10.50 -8.59
N ILE A 135 -9.81 -10.56 -7.27
CA ILE A 135 -9.50 -9.44 -6.38
C ILE A 135 -8.65 -9.95 -5.21
N LEU A 136 -7.50 -9.31 -5.00
CA LEU A 136 -6.75 -9.50 -3.77
C LEU A 136 -7.40 -8.72 -2.64
N ILE A 137 -7.49 -9.34 -1.47
CA ILE A 137 -8.04 -8.74 -0.24
C ILE A 137 -7.06 -8.91 0.91
N ILE A 138 -7.00 -7.90 1.78
CA ILE A 138 -6.23 -7.93 3.02
C ILE A 138 -7.16 -8.43 4.13
N VAL A 139 -6.70 -9.40 4.92
CA VAL A 139 -7.52 -10.04 5.95
C VAL A 139 -6.78 -10.11 7.28
N TRP A 140 -7.47 -9.71 8.37
CA TRP A 140 -7.07 -10.15 9.70
C TRP A 140 -7.50 -11.60 9.90
N GLU A 141 -6.57 -12.41 10.35
CA GLU A 141 -6.77 -13.78 10.78
C GLU A 141 -6.57 -13.87 12.30
N LYS A 142 -7.59 -14.28 13.03
CA LYS A 142 -7.54 -14.36 14.48
C LYS A 142 -6.72 -15.53 14.96
N LYS A 143 -5.70 -15.26 15.75
CA LYS A 143 -4.93 -16.24 16.52
C LYS A 143 -5.19 -15.99 18.02
N THR A 144 -5.29 -17.06 18.78
CA THR A 144 -5.34 -16.99 20.24
C THR A 144 -3.96 -16.65 20.80
N ALA A 145 -3.91 -16.11 22.02
CA ALA A 145 -2.62 -15.91 22.69
C ALA A 145 -1.81 -17.19 22.84
N GLN A 146 -2.49 -18.35 23.03
CA GLN A 146 -1.79 -19.64 23.15
C GLN A 146 -1.12 -20.05 21.84
N GLU A 147 -1.82 -19.92 20.69
CA GLU A 147 -1.21 -20.18 19.39
C GLU A 147 0.00 -19.29 19.12
N ALA A 148 -0.08 -18.01 19.50
CA ALA A 148 1.05 -17.10 19.37
C ALA A 148 2.23 -17.49 20.29
N TYR A 149 1.97 -17.90 21.54
CA TYR A 149 3.02 -18.40 22.45
C TYR A 149 3.64 -19.71 21.95
N ASP A 150 2.84 -20.59 21.35
CA ASP A 150 3.32 -21.83 20.75
C ASP A 150 4.22 -21.60 19.53
N MET A 151 4.09 -20.43 18.88
CA MET A 151 4.98 -19.97 17.81
C MET A 151 6.16 -19.11 18.32
N GLY A 152 6.31 -18.91 19.63
CA GLY A 152 7.44 -18.20 20.24
C GLY A 152 7.20 -16.72 20.51
N ARG A 153 5.94 -16.22 20.41
CA ARG A 153 5.61 -14.87 20.89
C ARG A 153 5.79 -14.80 22.40
N GLU A 154 6.50 -13.79 22.90
CA GLU A 154 6.76 -13.65 24.34
C GLU A 154 5.60 -13.01 25.10
N THR A 155 4.92 -12.04 24.50
CA THR A 155 3.88 -11.29 25.22
C THR A 155 2.71 -10.89 24.31
N ILE A 156 1.50 -11.06 24.85
CA ILE A 156 0.28 -10.45 24.32
C ILE A 156 -0.39 -9.74 25.50
N SER A 157 -0.46 -8.41 25.44
CA SER A 157 -0.93 -7.57 26.54
C SER A 157 -2.35 -7.06 26.35
N ASN A 158 -2.95 -7.21 25.14
CA ASN A 158 -4.31 -6.73 24.92
C ASN A 158 -5.35 -7.58 25.68
N PRO A 159 -6.45 -6.97 26.17
CA PRO A 159 -7.44 -7.65 27.01
C PRO A 159 -8.24 -8.75 26.29
N LEU A 160 -8.17 -8.83 24.97
CA LEU A 160 -8.82 -9.90 24.21
C LEU A 160 -8.02 -11.22 24.27
N ASN A 161 -6.74 -11.18 24.66
CA ASN A 161 -5.81 -12.32 24.54
C ASN A 161 -5.78 -12.92 23.14
N GLN A 162 -5.72 -12.05 22.14
CA GLN A 162 -5.71 -12.40 20.71
C GLN A 162 -4.58 -11.67 19.99
N MET A 163 -4.13 -12.24 18.89
CA MET A 163 -3.25 -11.63 17.90
C MET A 163 -3.93 -11.77 16.55
N TRP A 164 -4.18 -10.65 15.88
CA TRP A 164 -4.74 -10.70 14.53
C TRP A 164 -3.60 -10.67 13.54
N SER A 165 -3.34 -11.84 12.99
CA SER A 165 -2.34 -12.07 11.97
C SER A 165 -2.80 -11.51 10.63
N THR A 166 -1.92 -11.46 9.65
CA THR A 166 -2.24 -10.99 8.30
C THR A 166 -2.34 -12.16 7.34
N ALA A 167 -3.38 -12.15 6.52
CA ALA A 167 -3.48 -12.98 5.33
C ALA A 167 -3.79 -12.11 4.10
N ILE A 168 -3.34 -12.54 2.93
CA ILE A 168 -3.69 -11.99 1.62
C ILE A 168 -4.38 -13.10 0.84
N LEU A 169 -5.59 -12.83 0.37
CA LEU A 169 -6.40 -13.83 -0.32
C LEU A 169 -6.77 -13.32 -1.72
N GLU A 170 -6.72 -14.19 -2.72
CA GLU A 170 -7.27 -13.93 -4.05
C GLU A 170 -8.69 -14.50 -4.14
N LEU A 171 -9.65 -13.60 -4.22
CA LEU A 171 -11.06 -13.91 -4.36
C LEU A 171 -11.47 -13.92 -5.82
N SER A 172 -12.14 -14.99 -6.27
CA SER A 172 -12.86 -15.00 -7.55
C SER A 172 -14.31 -14.52 -7.35
N PRO A 173 -14.69 -13.35 -7.87
CA PRO A 173 -16.08 -12.87 -7.79
C PRO A 173 -17.08 -13.75 -8.53
N GLN A 174 -16.63 -14.50 -9.55
CA GLN A 174 -17.50 -15.35 -10.37
C GLN A 174 -17.95 -16.61 -9.62
N SER A 175 -17.06 -17.24 -8.87
CA SER A 175 -17.33 -18.47 -8.11
C SER A 175 -17.64 -18.19 -6.64
N GLY A 176 -17.18 -17.06 -6.11
CA GLY A 176 -17.21 -16.74 -4.67
C GLY A 176 -16.21 -17.57 -3.86
N THR A 177 -15.16 -18.12 -4.51
CA THR A 177 -14.13 -18.95 -3.88
C THR A 177 -12.81 -18.21 -3.76
N ILE A 178 -12.00 -18.61 -2.79
CA ILE A 178 -10.59 -18.20 -2.69
C ILE A 178 -9.79 -19.12 -3.62
N GLU A 179 -9.04 -18.49 -4.54
CA GLU A 179 -8.24 -19.20 -5.56
C GLU A 179 -6.77 -19.27 -5.17
N TRP A 180 -6.30 -18.34 -4.32
CA TRP A 180 -4.96 -18.31 -3.77
C TRP A 180 -4.97 -17.64 -2.40
N GLU A 181 -4.08 -18.06 -1.51
CA GLU A 181 -3.91 -17.49 -0.17
C GLU A 181 -2.45 -17.51 0.27
N TRP A 182 -2.07 -16.48 1.01
CA TRP A 182 -0.80 -16.32 1.69
C TRP A 182 -1.02 -15.84 3.11
N HIS A 183 -0.31 -16.43 4.07
CA HIS A 183 -0.44 -16.11 5.48
C HIS A 183 0.94 -15.80 6.07
N ILE A 184 1.10 -14.63 6.68
CA ILE A 184 2.36 -14.29 7.39
C ILE A 184 2.70 -15.34 8.46
N TRP A 185 1.69 -16.07 8.95
CA TRP A 185 1.84 -17.09 9.97
C TRP A 185 2.75 -18.26 9.57
N ASP A 186 2.89 -18.50 8.29
CA ASP A 186 3.73 -19.55 7.72
C ASP A 186 5.19 -19.10 7.54
N HIS A 187 5.47 -17.78 7.69
CA HIS A 187 6.76 -17.15 7.40
C HIS A 187 7.36 -16.44 8.63
N LEU A 188 7.15 -17.04 9.82
CA LEU A 188 7.59 -16.48 11.09
C LEU A 188 8.92 -17.05 11.56
N ILE A 189 9.76 -16.20 12.15
CA ILE A 189 10.99 -16.55 12.85
C ILE A 189 10.95 -16.01 14.30
N GLN A 190 11.74 -16.57 15.17
CA GLN A 190 12.03 -16.07 16.53
C GLN A 190 13.38 -16.57 17.03
N ASP A 191 13.99 -15.85 17.95
CA ASP A 191 15.29 -16.17 18.56
C ASP A 191 15.23 -16.49 20.07
N VAL A 192 14.03 -16.61 20.63
CA VAL A 192 13.77 -16.72 22.07
C VAL A 192 13.77 -18.16 22.56
N ASN A 193 13.20 -19.08 21.78
CA ASN A 193 13.04 -20.49 22.17
C ASN A 193 13.60 -21.44 21.12
N SER A 194 14.80 -21.96 21.39
CA SER A 194 15.53 -22.88 20.50
C SER A 194 14.90 -24.29 20.36
N GLU A 195 13.82 -24.59 21.07
CA GLU A 195 13.10 -25.85 20.94
C GLU A 195 11.99 -25.80 19.89
N LEU A 196 11.63 -24.58 19.42
CA LEU A 196 10.61 -24.39 18.40
C LEU A 196 11.20 -24.50 16.98
N PRO A 197 10.43 -24.99 16.00
CA PRO A 197 10.92 -25.25 14.65
C PRO A 197 11.28 -23.97 13.87
N ASN A 198 10.67 -22.82 14.22
CA ASN A 198 10.90 -21.52 13.63
C ASN A 198 12.03 -20.72 14.35
N TYR A 199 12.88 -21.40 15.15
CA TYR A 199 14.00 -20.76 15.81
C TYR A 199 15.13 -20.46 14.82
N GLY A 200 15.64 -19.23 14.84
CA GLY A 200 16.77 -18.81 14.01
C GLY A 200 17.36 -17.49 14.46
N ILE A 201 18.44 -17.07 13.80
CA ILE A 201 19.03 -15.75 13.98
C ILE A 201 18.33 -14.79 13.03
N ILE A 202 17.58 -13.83 13.56
CA ILE A 202 16.70 -12.93 12.80
C ILE A 202 17.45 -12.21 11.68
N SER A 203 18.66 -11.70 11.96
CA SER A 203 19.48 -11.00 10.95
C SER A 203 20.00 -11.89 9.82
N GLU A 204 20.01 -13.21 9.99
CA GLU A 204 20.39 -14.16 8.94
C GLU A 204 19.20 -14.55 8.05
N HIS A 205 17.97 -14.23 8.47
CA HIS A 205 16.71 -14.57 7.81
C HIS A 205 15.81 -13.35 7.58
N PRO A 206 16.27 -12.34 6.82
CA PRO A 206 15.47 -11.15 6.54
C PRO A 206 14.23 -11.43 5.67
N GLU A 207 14.17 -12.60 5.03
CA GLU A 207 13.02 -13.11 4.27
C GLU A 207 11.85 -13.54 5.17
N LEU A 208 12.09 -13.72 6.49
CA LEU A 208 11.08 -14.10 7.48
C LEU A 208 10.72 -12.93 8.39
N PHE A 209 9.61 -13.05 9.08
CA PHE A 209 9.14 -12.02 9.99
C PHE A 209 9.28 -12.43 11.45
N ASP A 210 9.94 -11.60 12.28
CA ASP A 210 10.06 -11.85 13.72
C ASP A 210 8.68 -11.75 14.39
N ILE A 211 8.20 -12.86 14.95
CA ILE A 211 6.93 -12.90 15.66
C ILE A 211 6.90 -11.98 16.88
N ASN A 212 8.06 -11.61 17.41
CA ASN A 212 8.21 -10.70 18.56
C ASN A 212 8.29 -9.23 18.16
N CYS A 213 8.35 -8.93 16.86
CA CYS A 213 8.37 -7.56 16.38
C CYS A 213 7.07 -6.81 16.74
N GLY A 214 7.22 -5.62 17.30
CA GLY A 214 6.13 -4.71 17.67
C GLY A 214 5.18 -5.20 18.75
N SER A 215 4.21 -4.37 19.13
CA SER A 215 3.14 -4.71 20.06
C SER A 215 1.92 -5.27 19.36
N VAL A 216 1.09 -6.02 20.08
CA VAL A 216 -0.14 -6.62 19.55
C VAL A 216 -1.36 -5.91 20.14
N GLY A 217 -2.08 -5.22 19.28
CA GLY A 217 -3.30 -4.51 19.67
C GLY A 217 -3.05 -3.36 20.63
N ASN A 218 -4.13 -2.86 21.18
CA ASN A 218 -4.09 -1.83 22.23
C ASN A 218 -4.90 -2.23 23.46
N ASP A 219 -4.54 -1.63 24.62
CA ASP A 219 -5.13 -1.98 25.92
C ASP A 219 -6.50 -1.39 26.16
N ALA A 220 -6.78 -0.24 25.64
CA ALA A 220 -7.84 0.56 26.19
C ALA A 220 -8.43 1.57 25.22
N GLY A 221 -8.84 1.12 24.13
CA GLY A 221 -9.79 1.97 23.51
C GLY A 221 -9.24 3.23 22.91
N GLY A 222 -8.69 3.04 21.76
CA GLY A 222 -9.00 3.96 20.69
C GLY A 222 -10.53 3.97 20.52
N PRO A 223 -11.07 4.73 19.57
CA PRO A 223 -12.51 4.84 19.33
C PRO A 223 -13.23 3.48 19.14
N GLN A 224 -12.49 2.44 18.76
CA GLN A 224 -12.98 1.10 18.46
C GLN A 224 -12.79 0.08 19.61
N GLY A 225 -12.22 0.47 20.75
CA GLY A 225 -12.00 -0.43 21.88
C GLY A 225 -10.72 -1.27 21.76
N ALA A 226 -10.66 -2.34 22.56
CA ALA A 226 -9.55 -3.28 22.55
C ALA A 226 -9.52 -4.07 21.24
N ASN A 227 -8.33 -4.31 20.68
CA ASN A 227 -8.16 -5.10 19.46
C ASN A 227 -6.90 -5.94 19.54
N GLY A 228 -6.72 -6.85 18.57
CA GLY A 228 -5.57 -7.73 18.43
C GLY A 228 -4.69 -7.39 17.22
N ASP A 229 -4.88 -6.25 16.60
CA ASP A 229 -4.18 -5.82 15.39
C ASP A 229 -2.66 -5.76 15.62
N TRP A 230 -1.90 -6.40 14.75
CA TRP A 230 -0.45 -6.56 14.92
C TRP A 230 0.36 -5.79 13.87
N MET A 231 0.11 -6.05 12.59
CA MET A 231 0.86 -5.44 11.51
C MET A 231 0.17 -4.20 10.95
N HIS A 232 -1.14 -4.16 11.00
CA HIS A 232 -1.96 -3.11 10.39
C HIS A 232 -1.61 -2.88 8.93
N ILE A 233 -1.71 -3.95 8.12
CA ILE A 233 -1.52 -3.84 6.68
C ILE A 233 -2.61 -2.94 6.10
N ASN A 234 -2.21 -1.84 5.46
CA ASN A 234 -3.13 -0.77 5.08
C ASN A 234 -3.14 -0.44 3.59
N ALA A 235 -2.31 -1.08 2.80
CA ALA A 235 -2.30 -0.96 1.36
C ALA A 235 -1.79 -2.25 0.73
N ILE A 236 -2.30 -2.57 -0.45
CA ILE A 236 -1.91 -3.68 -1.30
C ILE A 236 -1.87 -3.22 -2.75
N ASN A 237 -0.89 -3.66 -3.51
CA ASN A 237 -0.84 -3.43 -4.94
C ASN A 237 -0.18 -4.62 -5.64
N TYR A 238 -0.54 -4.86 -6.90
CA TYR A 238 -0.07 -5.98 -7.70
C TYR A 238 0.75 -5.52 -8.90
N ASN A 239 1.88 -6.19 -9.13
CA ASN A 239 2.73 -5.97 -10.29
C ASN A 239 2.53 -7.10 -11.32
N PRO A 240 1.80 -6.86 -12.43
CA PRO A 240 1.47 -7.90 -13.39
C PRO A 240 2.67 -8.35 -14.26
N ILE A 241 3.77 -7.61 -14.26
CA ILE A 241 4.97 -7.97 -15.02
C ILE A 241 5.86 -8.92 -14.22
N LEU A 242 5.97 -8.69 -12.92
CA LEU A 242 6.76 -9.51 -12.02
C LEU A 242 5.95 -10.62 -11.36
N ASP A 243 4.62 -10.56 -11.45
CA ASP A 243 3.68 -11.42 -10.72
C ASP A 243 3.93 -11.38 -9.21
N GLN A 244 4.02 -10.17 -8.67
CA GLN A 244 4.36 -9.91 -7.27
C GLN A 244 3.33 -8.98 -6.61
N ILE A 245 3.14 -9.17 -5.31
CA ILE A 245 2.30 -8.33 -4.47
C ILE A 245 3.18 -7.50 -3.55
N ILE A 246 2.88 -6.19 -3.42
CA ILE A 246 3.45 -5.32 -2.40
C ILE A 246 2.39 -4.99 -1.35
N ILE A 247 2.78 -5.04 -0.09
CA ILE A 247 1.93 -4.67 1.05
C ILE A 247 2.65 -3.67 1.95
N SER A 248 1.88 -2.83 2.64
CA SER A 248 2.39 -1.81 3.57
C SER A 248 1.91 -2.08 4.98
N SER A 249 2.85 -2.25 5.91
CA SER A 249 2.58 -2.40 7.35
C SER A 249 2.80 -1.09 8.09
N ARG A 250 1.71 -0.46 8.50
CA ARG A 250 1.74 0.81 9.23
C ARG A 250 2.43 0.70 10.59
N LEU A 251 2.14 -0.36 11.35
CA LEU A 251 2.67 -0.51 12.71
C LEU A 251 4.13 -0.97 12.75
N GLN A 252 4.60 -1.62 11.68
CA GLN A 252 5.99 -2.02 11.55
C GLN A 252 6.85 -0.99 10.82
N ASN A 253 6.23 0.02 10.20
CA ASN A 253 6.91 1.04 9.39
C ASN A 253 7.72 0.41 8.25
N GLU A 254 7.16 -0.59 7.59
CA GLU A 254 7.80 -1.33 6.49
C GLU A 254 6.81 -1.61 5.36
N ILE A 255 7.38 -1.85 4.19
CA ILE A 255 6.71 -2.47 3.04
C ILE A 255 7.34 -3.84 2.78
N TYR A 256 6.56 -4.76 2.21
CA TYR A 256 7.02 -6.11 1.88
C TYR A 256 6.56 -6.48 0.48
N VAL A 257 7.40 -7.25 -0.22
CA VAL A 257 7.07 -7.84 -1.52
C VAL A 257 7.07 -9.36 -1.39
N ILE A 258 6.01 -10.00 -1.91
CA ILE A 258 5.83 -11.45 -1.93
C ILE A 258 5.57 -11.95 -3.35
N ASP A 259 5.90 -13.21 -3.62
CA ASP A 259 5.71 -13.87 -4.91
C ASP A 259 4.25 -14.38 -5.04
N HIS A 260 3.49 -13.81 -5.97
CA HIS A 260 2.14 -14.25 -6.27
C HIS A 260 2.08 -15.43 -7.25
N SER A 261 3.18 -15.71 -7.96
CA SER A 261 3.25 -16.81 -8.93
C SER A 261 3.23 -18.21 -8.32
N THR A 262 3.19 -18.28 -6.99
CA THR A 262 3.14 -19.51 -6.20
C THR A 262 1.78 -20.21 -6.28
N THR A 263 1.78 -21.53 -6.15
CA THR A 263 0.56 -22.28 -5.74
C THR A 263 0.27 -22.04 -4.25
N MET A 264 -0.91 -22.37 -3.75
CA MET A 264 -1.24 -22.28 -2.32
C MET A 264 -0.25 -23.07 -1.44
N GLU A 265 0.21 -24.25 -1.90
CA GLU A 265 1.20 -25.06 -1.18
C GLU A 265 2.58 -24.38 -1.17
N GLU A 266 2.98 -23.75 -2.26
CA GLU A 266 4.23 -23.00 -2.33
C GLU A 266 4.15 -21.68 -1.54
N ALA A 267 3.01 -21.00 -1.56
CA ALA A 267 2.77 -19.78 -0.78
C ALA A 267 2.84 -20.00 0.74
N SER A 268 2.58 -21.21 1.22
CA SER A 268 2.74 -21.59 2.63
C SER A 268 4.11 -22.23 2.95
N SER A 269 5.05 -22.20 2.00
CA SER A 269 6.37 -22.82 2.14
C SER A 269 7.50 -21.83 1.85
N HIS A 270 8.73 -22.26 2.10
CA HIS A 270 9.96 -21.48 1.87
C HIS A 270 10.62 -21.78 0.50
N SER A 271 9.85 -22.31 -0.46
CA SER A 271 10.37 -22.61 -1.79
C SER A 271 9.24 -22.74 -2.82
N GLY A 272 9.51 -22.38 -4.07
CA GLY A 272 8.52 -22.42 -5.15
C GLY A 272 8.27 -21.03 -5.75
N GLY A 273 7.31 -20.95 -6.65
CA GLY A 273 7.05 -19.75 -7.43
C GLY A 273 8.17 -19.40 -8.40
N ASN A 274 8.05 -18.26 -9.06
CA ASN A 274 9.05 -17.78 -10.02
C ASN A 274 10.36 -17.35 -9.34
N SER A 275 10.30 -16.90 -8.10
CA SER A 275 11.45 -16.49 -7.30
C SER A 275 12.24 -17.69 -6.75
N GLY A 276 11.58 -18.83 -6.53
CA GLY A 276 12.13 -19.98 -5.85
C GLY A 276 12.04 -19.93 -4.31
N GLU A 277 11.55 -18.82 -3.75
CA GLU A 277 11.51 -18.53 -2.30
C GLU A 277 10.14 -18.84 -1.67
N GLY A 278 9.20 -19.40 -2.44
CA GLY A 278 7.84 -19.68 -1.97
C GLY A 278 7.11 -18.41 -1.54
N GLY A 279 6.51 -18.42 -0.36
CA GLY A 279 5.81 -17.26 0.21
C GLY A 279 6.66 -16.36 1.09
N ASP A 280 7.98 -16.58 1.19
CA ASP A 280 8.88 -15.71 1.95
C ASP A 280 8.99 -14.32 1.31
N PHE A 281 9.40 -13.32 2.08
CA PHE A 281 9.58 -11.96 1.56
C PHE A 281 10.72 -11.92 0.54
N LEU A 282 10.41 -11.48 -0.66
CA LEU A 282 11.41 -11.19 -1.69
C LEU A 282 12.17 -9.88 -1.40
N TYR A 283 11.48 -8.95 -0.76
CA TYR A 283 11.98 -7.62 -0.45
C TYR A 283 11.23 -7.03 0.73
N ARG A 284 11.94 -6.28 1.56
CA ARG A 284 11.37 -5.45 2.63
C ARG A 284 12.14 -4.16 2.76
N TRP A 285 11.45 -3.06 3.13
CA TRP A 285 12.11 -1.77 3.23
C TRP A 285 11.36 -0.81 4.15
N GLY A 286 12.10 0.03 4.85
CA GLY A 286 11.56 1.13 5.68
C GLY A 286 12.04 1.11 7.12
N ASN A 287 12.14 -0.05 7.77
CA ASN A 287 12.59 -0.18 9.16
C ASN A 287 13.50 -1.39 9.37
N PRO A 288 14.80 -1.26 9.15
CA PRO A 288 15.73 -2.39 9.24
C PRO A 288 15.96 -2.91 10.68
N GLU A 289 15.49 -2.20 11.71
CA GLU A 289 15.50 -2.69 13.10
C GLU A 289 14.63 -3.95 13.24
N ASN A 290 13.53 -4.07 12.48
CA ASN A 290 12.61 -5.21 12.58
C ASN A 290 13.23 -6.57 12.20
N TYR A 291 14.41 -6.58 11.57
CA TYR A 291 15.14 -7.78 11.19
C TYR A 291 16.65 -7.71 11.55
N ASP A 292 16.96 -6.98 12.60
CA ASP A 292 18.30 -6.88 13.21
C ASP A 292 19.42 -6.46 12.24
N ARG A 293 19.09 -5.70 11.19
CA ARG A 293 20.09 -5.15 10.25
C ARG A 293 20.14 -3.62 10.28
N GLY A 294 19.69 -3.02 11.36
CA GLY A 294 19.69 -1.59 11.62
C GLY A 294 19.22 -1.25 13.01
N SER A 295 18.91 -0.01 13.22
CA SER A 295 18.43 0.54 14.50
C SER A 295 17.34 1.59 14.24
N ASP A 296 16.71 2.12 15.28
CA ASP A 296 15.64 3.14 15.17
C ASP A 296 16.07 4.39 14.37
N VAL A 297 17.39 4.73 14.36
CA VAL A 297 17.87 5.87 13.56
C VAL A 297 17.98 5.58 12.06
N ASP A 298 17.88 4.31 11.65
CA ASP A 298 17.93 3.89 10.25
C ASP A 298 16.52 3.76 9.66
N LYS A 299 15.49 4.00 10.46
CA LYS A 299 14.09 3.95 10.06
C LYS A 299 13.74 5.13 9.15
N ILE A 300 13.18 4.82 7.99
CA ILE A 300 12.80 5.81 6.96
C ILE A 300 11.29 6.02 6.94
N LEU A 301 10.51 4.95 7.03
CA LEU A 301 9.06 5.01 7.01
C LEU A 301 8.47 5.28 8.39
N GLY A 302 7.46 6.15 8.43
CA GLY A 302 6.68 6.44 9.63
C GLY A 302 5.18 6.41 9.35
N TRP A 303 4.50 5.34 9.81
CA TRP A 303 3.05 5.16 9.71
C TRP A 303 2.47 5.31 8.30
N GLN A 304 3.25 4.93 7.30
CA GLN A 304 2.97 5.10 5.88
C GLN A 304 1.65 4.45 5.44
N HIS A 305 1.14 4.95 4.30
CA HIS A 305 -0.05 4.45 3.61
C HIS A 305 0.18 4.44 2.09
N GLY A 306 -0.73 3.85 1.35
CA GLY A 306 -0.85 4.01 -0.10
C GLY A 306 0.39 3.63 -0.90
N VAL A 307 1.03 2.50 -0.57
CA VAL A 307 2.13 1.96 -1.37
C VAL A 307 1.62 1.42 -2.70
N ASN A 308 2.30 1.75 -3.80
CA ASN A 308 2.04 1.14 -5.10
C ASN A 308 3.26 1.18 -6.01
N TRP A 309 3.31 0.27 -7.01
CA TRP A 309 4.25 0.40 -8.11
C TRP A 309 3.79 1.47 -9.08
N ILE A 310 4.76 2.21 -9.60
CA ILE A 310 4.52 3.11 -10.73
C ILE A 310 4.37 2.25 -11.99
N ASP A 311 3.30 2.48 -12.77
CA ASP A 311 3.07 1.76 -14.01
C ASP A 311 4.30 1.84 -14.93
N TRP A 312 4.67 0.72 -15.52
CA TRP A 312 5.88 0.61 -16.36
C TRP A 312 5.91 1.57 -17.55
N ASN A 313 4.75 2.04 -17.99
CA ASN A 313 4.63 3.00 -19.08
C ASN A 313 4.75 4.46 -18.63
N TYR A 314 4.83 4.72 -17.32
CA TYR A 314 4.91 6.07 -16.76
C TYR A 314 6.34 6.44 -16.37
N PRO A 315 6.67 7.73 -16.25
CA PRO A 315 7.96 8.16 -15.70
C PRO A 315 8.19 7.57 -14.30
N GLY A 316 9.33 6.91 -14.11
CA GLY A 316 9.62 6.13 -12.91
C GLY A 316 9.07 4.70 -12.93
N GLY A 317 8.61 4.20 -14.09
CA GLY A 317 7.98 2.88 -14.21
C GLY A 317 8.78 1.75 -13.57
N GLY A 318 8.12 0.94 -12.75
CA GLY A 318 8.71 -0.12 -11.94
C GLY A 318 9.28 0.31 -10.60
N ASN A 319 9.41 1.61 -10.33
CA ASN A 319 9.70 2.14 -8.99
C ASN A 319 8.47 2.02 -8.08
N ILE A 320 8.68 2.16 -6.79
CA ILE A 320 7.63 2.15 -5.77
C ILE A 320 7.41 3.57 -5.26
N ILE A 321 6.15 4.00 -5.19
CA ILE A 321 5.74 5.27 -4.61
C ILE A 321 4.97 5.03 -3.31
N ILE A 322 5.23 5.86 -2.29
CA ILE A 322 4.71 5.66 -0.93
C ILE A 322 4.29 7.01 -0.35
N TYR A 323 3.11 7.08 0.26
CA TYR A 323 2.73 8.19 1.12
C TYR A 323 3.25 7.93 2.53
N ASN A 324 4.35 8.60 2.91
CA ASN A 324 4.97 8.48 4.23
C ASN A 324 4.37 9.52 5.18
N ASN A 325 3.57 9.08 6.15
CA ASN A 325 2.82 9.99 7.03
C ASN A 325 3.72 10.74 8.03
N VAL A 326 4.91 10.21 8.31
CA VAL A 326 5.92 10.86 9.15
C VAL A 326 7.27 10.75 8.45
N HIS A 327 7.78 11.88 7.98
CA HIS A 327 9.11 11.96 7.38
C HIS A 327 10.11 12.40 8.45
N PHE A 328 10.93 11.47 8.94
CA PHE A 328 11.80 11.68 10.12
C PHE A 328 12.96 12.67 9.88
N GLU A 329 13.29 12.99 8.63
CA GLU A 329 14.26 14.02 8.31
C GLU A 329 13.71 15.45 8.41
N ASP A 330 12.37 15.59 8.48
CA ASP A 330 11.70 16.84 8.74
C ASP A 330 11.63 17.11 10.26
N GLU A 331 12.12 18.27 10.71
CA GLU A 331 12.10 18.68 12.13
C GLU A 331 10.69 18.69 12.74
N GLU A 332 9.66 18.90 11.92
CA GLU A 332 8.24 18.95 12.33
C GLU A 332 7.51 17.62 12.07
N ASN A 333 8.20 16.62 11.48
CA ASN A 333 7.67 15.32 11.10
C ASN A 333 6.42 15.39 10.20
N HIS A 334 6.41 16.31 9.24
CA HIS A 334 5.36 16.37 8.22
C HIS A 334 5.35 15.10 7.36
N ALA A 335 4.26 14.91 6.63
CA ALA A 335 4.20 13.83 5.65
C ALA A 335 5.07 14.14 4.42
N ALA A 336 5.48 13.08 3.72
CA ALA A 336 6.14 13.20 2.43
C ALA A 336 5.64 12.11 1.48
N VAL A 337 5.63 12.39 0.18
CA VAL A 337 5.51 11.33 -0.84
C VAL A 337 6.90 11.03 -1.34
N ILE A 338 7.27 9.76 -1.27
CA ILE A 338 8.61 9.29 -1.64
C ILE A 338 8.53 8.26 -2.76
N GLU A 339 9.51 8.29 -3.64
CA GLU A 339 9.72 7.28 -4.68
C GLU A 339 11.04 6.57 -4.43
N ILE A 340 11.03 5.25 -4.46
CA ILE A 340 12.21 4.41 -4.35
C ILE A 340 12.35 3.48 -5.54
N LYS A 341 13.59 3.18 -5.88
CA LYS A 341 13.95 2.17 -6.87
C LYS A 341 14.59 0.99 -6.16
N PRO A 342 13.86 -0.11 -5.92
CA PRO A 342 14.45 -1.29 -5.31
C PRO A 342 15.66 -1.78 -6.11
N PRO A 343 16.78 -2.10 -5.47
CA PRO A 343 17.93 -2.66 -6.16
C PRO A 343 17.61 -4.08 -6.64
N MET A 344 17.74 -4.30 -7.94
CA MET A 344 17.52 -5.60 -8.58
C MET A 344 18.71 -6.01 -9.42
N ASP A 345 18.94 -7.32 -9.53
CA ASP A 345 19.90 -7.90 -10.47
C ASP A 345 19.34 -7.94 -11.91
N GLU A 346 20.14 -8.44 -12.84
CA GLU A 346 19.75 -8.58 -14.25
C GLU A 346 18.63 -9.62 -14.50
N ASN A 347 18.33 -10.46 -13.51
CA ASN A 347 17.28 -11.48 -13.58
C ASN A 347 15.98 -11.00 -12.90
N GLY A 348 15.98 -9.83 -12.25
CA GLY A 348 14.83 -9.28 -11.53
C GLY A 348 14.75 -9.68 -10.06
N ASN A 349 15.81 -10.27 -9.49
CA ASN A 349 15.85 -10.59 -8.07
C ASN A 349 16.28 -9.36 -7.25
N TYR A 350 15.66 -9.15 -6.11
CA TYR A 350 16.04 -8.08 -5.19
C TYR A 350 17.42 -8.34 -4.59
N ILE A 351 18.27 -7.33 -4.59
CA ILE A 351 19.64 -7.44 -4.10
C ILE A 351 19.66 -7.13 -2.61
N LEU A 352 20.10 -8.11 -1.82
CA LEU A 352 20.47 -7.94 -0.43
C LEU A 352 21.98 -8.15 -0.30
N LEU A 353 22.68 -7.17 0.24
CA LEU A 353 24.12 -7.26 0.51
C LEU A 353 24.35 -7.87 1.89
N ASP A 354 25.42 -8.64 2.01
CA ASP A 354 25.80 -9.28 3.27
C ASP A 354 25.90 -8.24 4.41
N ASP A 355 25.26 -8.56 5.53
CA ASP A 355 25.22 -7.75 6.76
C ASP A 355 24.61 -6.32 6.62
N LEU A 356 24.02 -5.97 5.46
CA LEU A 356 23.36 -4.69 5.27
C LEU A 356 21.83 -4.86 5.19
N PRO A 357 21.06 -3.81 5.49
CA PRO A 357 19.63 -3.81 5.21
C PRO A 357 19.38 -3.75 3.70
N TYR A 358 18.15 -4.12 3.29
CA TYR A 358 17.71 -3.88 1.93
C TYR A 358 17.81 -2.39 1.57
N GLY A 359 18.38 -2.11 0.38
CA GLY A 359 18.38 -0.78 -0.22
C GLY A 359 17.04 -0.44 -0.91
N PRO A 360 16.90 0.76 -1.48
CA PRO A 360 17.95 1.76 -1.63
C PRO A 360 18.20 2.57 -0.35
N GLN A 361 19.38 3.19 -0.27
CA GLN A 361 19.71 4.16 0.77
C GLN A 361 19.30 5.59 0.36
N GLU A 362 19.14 5.85 -0.93
CA GLU A 362 18.78 7.15 -1.49
C GLU A 362 17.42 7.05 -2.17
N LEU A 363 16.61 8.08 -2.03
CA LEU A 363 15.30 8.20 -2.68
C LEU A 363 15.50 8.66 -4.14
N GLU A 364 14.69 8.13 -5.06
CA GLU A 364 14.67 8.60 -6.45
C GLU A 364 13.97 9.96 -6.56
N TRP A 365 12.93 10.20 -5.77
CA TRP A 365 12.19 11.44 -5.72
C TRP A 365 11.49 11.59 -4.37
N ILE A 366 11.32 12.82 -3.95
CA ILE A 366 10.56 13.18 -2.75
C ILE A 366 9.78 14.48 -2.98
N TYR A 367 8.55 14.49 -2.50
CA TYR A 367 7.76 15.71 -2.31
C TYR A 367 7.40 15.84 -0.83
N SER A 368 7.90 16.90 -0.22
CA SER A 368 7.68 17.26 1.19
C SER A 368 7.09 18.67 1.31
N GLY A 369 6.14 19.02 0.42
CA GLY A 369 5.41 20.29 0.47
C GLY A 369 4.46 20.35 1.66
N ASP A 370 3.53 21.31 1.62
CA ASP A 370 2.52 21.50 2.67
C ASP A 370 1.49 20.36 2.65
N ILE A 371 1.94 19.14 3.03
CA ILE A 371 1.08 17.96 3.17
C ILE A 371 1.09 17.48 4.60
N GLU A 372 -0.09 17.51 5.22
CA GLU A 372 -0.32 17.05 6.58
C GLU A 372 -1.44 16.02 6.60
N THR A 373 -1.10 14.77 6.84
CA THR A 373 -2.10 13.73 7.05
C THR A 373 -1.56 12.71 8.06
N PRO A 374 -2.00 12.78 9.32
CA PRO A 374 -1.51 11.88 10.37
C PRO A 374 -2.00 10.43 10.18
N LEU A 375 -3.07 10.26 9.39
CA LEU A 375 -3.69 8.97 9.10
C LEU A 375 -4.16 8.95 7.65
N GLN A 376 -4.04 7.80 7.00
CA GLN A 376 -4.45 7.63 5.60
C GLN A 376 -3.57 8.46 4.63
N GLY A 377 -4.06 8.73 3.44
CA GLY A 377 -3.32 9.39 2.38
C GLY A 377 -2.87 8.41 1.30
N GLY A 378 -2.56 8.93 0.14
CA GLY A 378 -2.08 8.11 -0.97
C GLY A 378 -1.52 8.99 -2.08
N ALA A 379 -0.69 8.41 -2.92
CA ALA A 379 -0.10 9.09 -4.06
C ALA A 379 0.02 8.13 -5.25
N PHE A 380 -0.24 8.64 -6.45
CA PHE A 380 -0.13 7.89 -7.69
C PHE A 380 0.59 8.71 -8.75
N ARG A 381 1.57 8.07 -9.41
CA ARG A 381 2.23 8.66 -10.57
C ARG A 381 1.28 8.65 -11.77
N LEU A 382 1.21 9.77 -12.50
CA LEU A 382 0.37 9.93 -13.67
C LEU A 382 1.17 9.73 -14.98
N PRO A 383 0.50 9.46 -16.11
CA PRO A 383 1.17 9.25 -17.39
C PRO A 383 2.05 10.41 -17.87
N ASN A 384 1.73 11.66 -17.48
CA ASN A 384 2.53 12.84 -17.82
C ASN A 384 3.75 13.04 -16.90
N GLY A 385 3.94 12.19 -15.89
CA GLY A 385 5.00 12.27 -14.90
C GLY A 385 4.64 13.03 -13.63
N ASN A 386 3.51 13.71 -13.59
CA ASN A 386 3.01 14.33 -12.37
C ASN A 386 2.57 13.27 -11.36
N THR A 387 2.41 13.67 -10.12
CA THR A 387 1.92 12.81 -9.03
C THR A 387 0.66 13.41 -8.43
N ILE A 388 -0.45 12.66 -8.45
CA ILE A 388 -1.63 13.04 -7.68
C ILE A 388 -1.46 12.57 -6.23
N ILE A 389 -1.74 13.48 -5.29
CA ILE A 389 -1.57 13.24 -3.86
C ILE A 389 -2.90 13.53 -3.16
N THR A 390 -3.34 12.60 -2.31
CA THR A 390 -4.57 12.74 -1.53
C THR A 390 -4.24 12.97 -0.07
N GLN A 391 -4.66 14.12 0.47
CA GLN A 391 -4.62 14.45 1.90
C GLN A 391 -6.00 14.23 2.50
N THR A 392 -6.26 13.05 3.02
CA THR A 392 -7.58 12.68 3.53
C THR A 392 -8.04 13.54 4.70
N HIS A 393 -7.14 13.90 5.60
CA HIS A 393 -7.47 14.67 6.81
C HIS A 393 -7.95 16.09 6.51
N THR A 394 -7.39 16.70 5.47
CA THR A 394 -7.76 18.05 5.01
C THR A 394 -8.76 18.04 3.85
N SER A 395 -9.14 16.85 3.36
CA SER A 395 -10.01 16.67 2.18
C SER A 395 -9.47 17.39 0.94
N LYS A 396 -8.16 17.38 0.74
CA LYS A 396 -7.46 18.02 -0.37
C LYS A 396 -6.85 16.96 -1.27
N MET A 397 -6.96 17.16 -2.56
CA MET A 397 -6.16 16.48 -3.58
C MET A 397 -5.32 17.53 -4.29
N LEU A 398 -4.07 17.21 -4.58
CA LEU A 398 -3.17 18.07 -5.34
C LEU A 398 -2.43 17.23 -6.37
N GLU A 399 -2.06 17.87 -7.47
CA GLU A 399 -1.18 17.31 -8.48
C GLU A 399 0.13 18.10 -8.46
N VAL A 400 1.25 17.39 -8.39
CA VAL A 400 2.59 18.00 -8.37
C VAL A 400 3.44 17.45 -9.51
N ASP A 401 4.24 18.29 -10.14
CA ASP A 401 5.20 17.85 -11.14
C ASP A 401 6.48 17.26 -10.51
N MET A 402 7.39 16.77 -11.33
CA MET A 402 8.66 16.18 -10.87
C MET A 402 9.60 17.17 -10.19
N ASP A 403 9.40 18.47 -10.42
CA ASP A 403 10.15 19.55 -9.78
C ASP A 403 9.48 20.01 -8.46
N GLY A 404 8.34 19.45 -8.10
CA GLY A 404 7.56 19.74 -6.88
C GLY A 404 6.68 21.00 -7.00
N ASN A 405 6.36 21.44 -8.21
CA ASN A 405 5.39 22.54 -8.41
C ASN A 405 3.96 21.98 -8.39
N GLU A 406 3.07 22.66 -7.61
CA GLU A 406 1.64 22.35 -7.53
C GLU A 406 0.84 22.97 -8.69
#